data_8f5cc0da81f7cf850cba78acebd65693
#
_entry.id   8f5cc0da81f7cf850cba78acebd65693
#
_cell.length_a   1.000
_cell.length_b   1.000
_cell.length_c   1.000
_cell.angle_alpha   90.00
_cell.angle_beta   90.00
_cell.angle_gamma   90.00
#
_symmetry.space_group_name_H-M   'P 1'
#
loop_
_entity.id
_entity.type
_entity.pdbx_description
1 polymer ?
#
loop_
_entity_poly.entity_id
_entity_poly.type
_entity_poly.pdbx_seq_one_letter_code
_entity_poly.pdbx_strand_id
1 'polypeptide(L)'
;VVKLEFDSIPSERVIYDPQTIGKDTVALWFDMPSEELPDTIKGSITYFKHDSINNLVETTDKLRLAWVYTESKAEKEEREKQEKERERAEKAGMPYEEPKPKNPFKVQMDNSGELNKDKHINLTFDYPLTRFDSANIVLRKMLNGDTTKIEYHFVQDTLNRRKYELRANWEALANYELLIP
;
A
#
# COMPACT_ATOMS: atom_id res chain seq x y z
N VAL A 1 17.38 8.49 -11.65
CA VAL A 1 16.33 8.92 -12.58
C VAL A 1 16.08 10.40 -12.35
N VAL A 2 16.09 11.18 -13.44
CA VAL A 2 15.85 12.63 -13.39
C VAL A 2 14.40 12.94 -13.69
N LYS A 3 13.82 12.24 -14.67
CA LYS A 3 12.44 12.43 -15.10
C LYS A 3 11.84 11.13 -15.63
N LEU A 4 10.58 10.92 -15.34
CA LEU A 4 9.78 9.81 -15.87
C LEU A 4 8.46 10.40 -16.37
N GLU A 5 8.11 10.14 -17.62
CA GLU A 5 6.90 10.64 -18.26
C GLU A 5 6.16 9.48 -18.92
N PHE A 6 4.84 9.50 -18.84
CA PHE A 6 3.97 8.50 -19.46
C PHE A 6 3.04 9.16 -20.48
N ASP A 7 2.88 8.54 -21.65
CA ASP A 7 2.10 9.12 -22.76
C ASP A 7 0.60 9.19 -22.46
N SER A 8 0.10 8.18 -21.72
CA SER A 8 -1.35 7.99 -21.48
C SER A 8 -1.78 8.21 -20.05
N ILE A 9 -0.84 8.53 -19.14
CA ILE A 9 -1.12 8.69 -17.72
C ILE A 9 -0.70 10.08 -17.28
N PRO A 10 -1.63 10.91 -16.79
CA PRO A 10 -1.31 12.22 -16.26
C PRO A 10 -0.33 12.13 -15.08
N SER A 11 0.61 13.06 -15.00
CA SER A 11 1.66 13.06 -13.98
C SER A 11 1.11 13.16 -12.55
N GLU A 12 -0.04 13.80 -12.35
CA GLU A 12 -0.73 13.90 -11.06
C GLU A 12 -1.29 12.57 -10.55
N ARG A 13 -1.48 11.59 -11.44
CA ARG A 13 -1.90 10.23 -11.10
C ARG A 13 -0.73 9.27 -10.87
N VAL A 14 0.49 9.75 -10.97
CA VAL A 14 1.70 8.96 -10.73
C VAL A 14 2.23 9.28 -9.33
N ILE A 15 2.24 8.29 -8.45
CA ILE A 15 2.73 8.40 -7.09
C ILE A 15 4.08 7.71 -7.00
N TYR A 16 5.12 8.47 -6.69
CA TYR A 16 6.48 7.93 -6.52
C TYR A 16 6.72 7.46 -5.08
N ASP A 17 7.44 6.35 -4.92
CA ASP A 17 7.96 5.97 -3.62
C ASP A 17 9.18 6.84 -3.28
N PRO A 18 9.08 7.71 -2.27
CA PRO A 18 10.19 8.59 -1.91
C PRO A 18 11.44 7.83 -1.44
N GLN A 19 11.29 6.58 -0.99
CA GLN A 19 12.42 5.75 -0.57
C GLN A 19 13.28 5.27 -1.75
N THR A 20 12.74 5.35 -2.98
CA THR A 20 13.45 4.96 -4.21
C THR A 20 14.03 6.14 -4.96
N ILE A 21 13.69 7.38 -4.58
CA ILE A 21 14.24 8.58 -5.20
C ILE A 21 15.76 8.63 -5.01
N GLY A 22 16.50 8.82 -6.10
CA GLY A 22 17.96 8.84 -6.08
C GLY A 22 18.64 7.47 -6.05
N LYS A 23 17.88 6.39 -6.13
CA LYS A 23 18.40 5.02 -6.28
C LYS A 23 18.34 4.54 -7.72
N ASP A 24 18.97 3.41 -8.00
CA ASP A 24 18.93 2.77 -9.33
C ASP A 24 17.57 2.16 -9.67
N THR A 25 16.76 1.93 -8.66
CA THR A 25 15.40 1.40 -8.79
C THR A 25 14.39 2.48 -8.39
N VAL A 26 13.36 2.67 -9.22
CA VAL A 26 12.24 3.57 -8.93
C VAL A 26 10.98 2.73 -8.80
N ALA A 27 10.29 2.83 -7.66
CA ALA A 27 8.96 2.30 -7.47
C ALA A 27 7.93 3.42 -7.61
N LEU A 28 6.83 3.10 -8.26
CA LEU A 28 5.73 4.03 -8.46
C LEU A 28 4.39 3.29 -8.47
N TRP A 29 3.32 4.03 -8.21
CA TRP A 29 1.95 3.56 -8.31
C TRP A 29 1.14 4.48 -9.21
N PHE A 30 0.15 3.92 -9.88
CA PHE A 30 -0.83 4.68 -10.65
C PHE A 30 -2.12 4.81 -9.83
N ASP A 31 -2.52 6.05 -9.57
CA ASP A 31 -3.78 6.38 -8.87
C ASP A 31 -4.94 6.37 -9.86
N MET A 32 -5.30 5.17 -10.33
CA MET A 32 -6.39 4.98 -11.26
C MET A 32 -6.94 3.54 -11.18
N PRO A 33 -8.24 3.35 -11.51
CA PRO A 33 -8.84 2.02 -11.57
C PRO A 33 -8.12 1.12 -12.59
N SER A 34 -8.09 -0.18 -12.30
CA SER A 34 -7.44 -1.16 -13.19
C SER A 34 -8.06 -1.20 -14.59
N GLU A 35 -9.36 -0.90 -14.69
CA GLU A 35 -10.11 -0.88 -15.95
C GLU A 35 -9.73 0.31 -16.85
N GLU A 36 -9.20 1.38 -16.26
CA GLU A 36 -8.72 2.58 -16.99
C GLU A 36 -7.25 2.45 -17.40
N LEU A 37 -6.52 1.47 -16.83
CA LEU A 37 -5.12 1.26 -17.20
C LEU A 37 -5.02 0.62 -18.58
N PRO A 38 -4.22 1.17 -19.50
CA PRO A 38 -4.00 0.55 -20.80
C PRO A 38 -3.16 -0.73 -20.65
N ASP A 39 -3.42 -1.74 -21.48
CA ASP A 39 -2.65 -3.00 -21.52
C ASP A 39 -1.13 -2.77 -21.69
N THR A 40 -0.78 -1.67 -22.32
CA THR A 40 0.60 -1.24 -22.50
C THR A 40 0.74 0.24 -22.17
N ILE A 41 1.53 0.53 -21.16
CA ILE A 41 1.91 1.89 -20.78
C ILE A 41 3.20 2.24 -21.50
N LYS A 42 3.17 3.32 -22.27
CA LYS A 42 4.35 3.88 -22.96
C LYS A 42 4.79 5.15 -22.25
N GLY A 43 6.08 5.43 -22.36
CA GLY A 43 6.65 6.62 -21.75
C GLY A 43 8.12 6.78 -22.07
N SER A 44 8.77 7.65 -21.34
CA SER A 44 10.21 7.90 -21.42
C SER A 44 10.81 8.03 -20.03
N ILE A 45 12.03 7.59 -19.91
CA ILE A 45 12.85 7.73 -18.71
C ILE A 45 14.10 8.54 -19.05
N THR A 46 14.31 9.62 -18.35
CA THR A 46 15.50 10.46 -18.48
C THR A 46 16.39 10.27 -17.25
N TYR A 47 17.65 10.00 -17.47
CA TYR A 47 18.63 9.74 -16.41
C TYR A 47 20.03 10.12 -16.87
N PHE A 48 20.95 10.24 -15.93
CA PHE A 48 22.36 10.46 -16.24
C PHE A 48 23.09 9.12 -16.34
N LYS A 49 23.91 8.98 -17.37
CA LYS A 49 24.86 7.87 -17.51
C LYS A 49 26.24 8.39 -17.96
N HIS A 50 27.27 7.62 -17.69
CA HIS A 50 28.62 7.91 -18.18
C HIS A 50 28.75 7.54 -19.67
N ASP A 51 29.34 8.44 -20.44
CA ASP A 51 29.75 8.16 -21.81
C ASP A 51 31.08 7.38 -21.87
N SER A 52 31.59 7.13 -23.08
CA SER A 52 32.82 6.37 -23.32
C SER A 52 34.10 7.04 -22.76
N ILE A 53 34.04 8.32 -22.44
CA ILE A 53 35.15 9.11 -21.86
C ILE A 53 34.85 9.53 -20.41
N ASN A 54 33.89 8.86 -19.78
CA ASN A 54 33.49 9.00 -18.38
C ASN A 54 32.87 10.36 -18.02
N ASN A 55 32.33 11.09 -18.99
CA ASN A 55 31.49 12.27 -18.71
C ASN A 55 30.06 11.84 -18.39
N LEU A 56 29.44 12.57 -17.46
CA LEU A 56 28.05 12.37 -17.11
C LEU A 56 27.14 13.07 -18.12
N VAL A 57 26.41 12.29 -18.92
CA VAL A 57 25.51 12.80 -19.97
C VAL A 57 24.07 12.42 -19.68
N GLU A 58 23.15 13.36 -19.94
CA GLU A 58 21.73 13.11 -19.86
C GLU A 58 21.28 12.23 -21.04
N THR A 59 20.55 11.19 -20.73
CA THR A 59 20.06 10.23 -21.71
C THR A 59 18.59 9.98 -21.50
N THR A 60 17.82 9.90 -22.57
CA THR A 60 16.40 9.58 -22.55
C THR A 60 16.16 8.30 -23.31
N ASP A 61 15.61 7.30 -22.61
CA ASP A 61 15.21 6.03 -23.19
C ASP A 61 13.69 5.90 -23.21
N LYS A 62 13.17 5.21 -24.23
CA LYS A 62 11.75 4.89 -24.33
C LYS A 62 11.40 3.75 -23.37
N LEU A 63 10.31 3.92 -22.65
CA LEU A 63 9.77 2.93 -21.72
C LEU A 63 8.51 2.29 -22.32
N ARG A 64 8.42 0.97 -22.20
CA ARG A 64 7.22 0.21 -22.54
C ARG A 64 6.97 -0.82 -21.46
N LEU A 65 5.90 -0.61 -20.68
CA LEU A 65 5.45 -1.53 -19.66
C LEU A 65 4.20 -2.24 -20.19
N ALA A 66 4.26 -3.56 -20.32
CA ALA A 66 3.10 -4.37 -20.64
C ALA A 66 2.64 -5.09 -19.38
N TRP A 67 1.33 -5.09 -19.15
CA TRP A 67 0.76 -5.86 -18.07
C TRP A 67 0.86 -7.34 -18.43
N VAL A 68 1.57 -8.10 -17.60
CA VAL A 68 1.64 -9.55 -17.70
C VAL A 68 1.10 -10.13 -16.40
N TYR A 69 -0.12 -10.65 -16.46
CA TYR A 69 -0.64 -11.40 -15.33
C TYR A 69 0.05 -12.77 -15.29
N THR A 70 0.89 -12.94 -14.31
CA THR A 70 1.50 -14.25 -14.01
C THR A 70 0.90 -14.73 -12.71
N GLU A 71 0.00 -15.72 -12.79
CA GLU A 71 -0.54 -16.38 -11.60
C GLU A 71 0.63 -17.00 -10.81
N SER A 72 0.77 -16.64 -9.56
CA SER A 72 1.79 -17.26 -8.70
C SER A 72 1.43 -18.71 -8.42
N LYS A 73 2.42 -19.54 -8.11
CA LYS A 73 2.20 -20.94 -7.74
C LYS A 73 1.20 -21.07 -6.58
N ALA A 74 1.27 -20.18 -5.61
CA ALA A 74 0.36 -20.17 -4.46
C ALA A 74 -1.08 -19.82 -4.85
N GLU A 75 -1.28 -18.83 -5.74
CA GLU A 75 -2.60 -18.48 -6.25
C GLU A 75 -3.22 -19.61 -7.06
N LYS A 76 -2.42 -20.29 -7.89
CA LYS A 76 -2.86 -21.44 -8.66
C LYS A 76 -3.28 -22.59 -7.74
N GLU A 77 -2.48 -22.93 -6.74
CA GLU A 77 -2.81 -23.97 -5.75
C GLU A 77 -4.09 -23.63 -4.96
N GLU A 78 -4.25 -22.35 -4.59
CA GLU A 78 -5.45 -21.88 -3.89
C GLU A 78 -6.70 -21.94 -4.77
N ARG A 79 -6.60 -21.53 -6.04
CA ARG A 79 -7.70 -21.63 -7.02
C ARG A 79 -8.11 -23.08 -7.26
N GLU A 80 -7.14 -23.99 -7.47
CA GLU A 80 -7.42 -25.42 -7.65
C GLU A 80 -8.07 -26.05 -6.40
N LYS A 81 -7.69 -25.59 -5.20
CA LYS A 81 -8.30 -26.02 -3.94
C LYS A 81 -9.74 -25.54 -3.84
N GLN A 82 -10.01 -24.29 -4.13
CA GLN A 82 -11.35 -23.69 -4.12
C GLN A 82 -12.27 -24.39 -5.14
N GLU A 83 -11.77 -24.68 -6.33
CA GLU A 83 -12.53 -25.38 -7.36
C GLU A 83 -12.93 -26.81 -6.92
N LYS A 84 -11.99 -27.54 -6.31
CA LYS A 84 -12.28 -28.86 -5.71
C LYS A 84 -13.28 -28.80 -4.56
N GLU A 85 -13.21 -27.80 -3.72
CA GLU A 85 -14.16 -27.58 -2.61
C GLU A 85 -15.56 -27.24 -3.16
N ARG A 86 -15.64 -26.38 -4.18
CA ARG A 86 -16.88 -26.06 -4.88
C ARG A 86 -17.52 -27.29 -5.50
N GLU A 87 -16.76 -28.12 -6.25
CA GLU A 87 -17.27 -29.36 -6.81
C GLU A 87 -17.77 -30.36 -5.75
N ARG A 88 -17.08 -30.44 -4.60
CA ARG A 88 -17.49 -31.28 -3.48
C ARG A 88 -18.80 -30.79 -2.87
N ALA A 89 -18.94 -29.50 -2.66
CA ALA A 89 -20.16 -28.90 -2.13
C ALA A 89 -21.34 -29.13 -3.09
N GLU A 90 -21.14 -28.95 -4.39
CA GLU A 90 -22.15 -29.18 -5.43
C GLU A 90 -22.59 -30.64 -5.44
N LYS A 91 -21.66 -31.62 -5.43
CA LYS A 91 -21.97 -33.05 -5.35
C LYS A 91 -22.69 -33.46 -4.07
N ALA A 92 -22.43 -32.74 -2.96
CA ALA A 92 -23.07 -32.96 -1.67
C ALA A 92 -24.40 -32.22 -1.52
N GLY A 93 -24.79 -31.37 -2.47
CA GLY A 93 -25.99 -30.54 -2.38
C GLY A 93 -25.92 -29.47 -1.29
N MET A 94 -24.70 -29.09 -0.88
CA MET A 94 -24.47 -28.07 0.14
C MET A 94 -24.22 -26.72 -0.51
N PRO A 95 -24.67 -25.58 0.10
CA PRO A 95 -24.32 -24.26 -0.38
C PRO A 95 -22.81 -24.07 -0.27
N TYR A 96 -22.17 -23.63 -1.36
CA TYR A 96 -20.76 -23.22 -1.35
C TYR A 96 -20.68 -21.74 -0.98
N GLU A 97 -19.98 -21.42 0.09
CA GLU A 97 -19.64 -20.04 0.43
C GLU A 97 -18.30 -19.69 -0.23
N GLU A 98 -18.32 -18.70 -1.11
CA GLU A 98 -17.07 -18.18 -1.66
C GLU A 98 -16.19 -17.63 -0.54
N PRO A 99 -14.89 -17.99 -0.51
CA PRO A 99 -13.98 -17.47 0.48
C PRO A 99 -13.93 -15.94 0.37
N LYS A 100 -14.07 -15.26 1.50
CA LYS A 100 -13.97 -13.82 1.54
C LYS A 100 -12.62 -13.40 0.95
N PRO A 101 -12.58 -12.35 0.11
CA PRO A 101 -11.32 -11.85 -0.43
C PRO A 101 -10.39 -11.53 0.74
N LYS A 102 -9.17 -12.06 0.68
CA LYS A 102 -8.14 -11.72 1.68
C LYS A 102 -7.95 -10.22 1.64
N ASN A 103 -8.01 -9.57 2.79
CA ASN A 103 -7.74 -8.14 2.86
C ASN A 103 -6.34 -7.88 2.30
N PRO A 104 -6.20 -7.23 1.13
CA PRO A 104 -4.91 -7.02 0.51
C PRO A 104 -4.06 -5.98 1.28
N PHE A 105 -4.69 -5.24 2.19
CA PHE A 105 -4.02 -4.17 2.92
C PHE A 105 -3.35 -4.70 4.19
N LYS A 106 -2.02 -4.68 4.18
CA LYS A 106 -1.22 -4.88 5.38
C LYS A 106 -0.83 -3.51 5.93
N VAL A 107 -0.99 -3.37 7.24
CA VAL A 107 -0.56 -2.18 7.98
C VAL A 107 0.59 -2.60 8.88
N GLN A 108 1.72 -1.94 8.74
CA GLN A 108 2.85 -2.08 9.64
C GLN A 108 2.83 -0.93 10.62
N MET A 109 2.96 -1.25 11.90
CA MET A 109 3.02 -0.30 12.99
C MET A 109 4.45 -0.29 13.53
N ASP A 110 5.03 0.89 13.69
CA ASP A 110 6.41 1.03 14.19
C ASP A 110 6.55 0.72 15.69
N ASN A 111 5.43 0.74 16.39
CA ASN A 111 5.39 0.49 17.82
C ASN A 111 4.17 -0.37 18.17
N SER A 112 4.39 -1.64 18.45
CA SER A 112 3.35 -2.59 18.89
C SER A 112 3.42 -2.94 20.39
N GLY A 113 4.34 -2.32 21.12
CA GLY A 113 4.61 -2.57 22.53
C GLY A 113 4.40 -1.33 23.40
N GLU A 114 5.40 -0.98 24.18
CA GLU A 114 5.35 0.20 25.05
C GLU A 114 5.48 1.50 24.24
N LEU A 115 4.52 2.39 24.40
CA LEU A 115 4.49 3.70 23.79
C LEU A 115 4.90 4.77 24.82
N ASN A 116 5.91 5.55 24.50
CA ASN A 116 6.21 6.75 25.26
C ASN A 116 5.12 7.80 24.99
N LYS A 117 4.60 8.44 26.04
CA LYS A 117 3.52 9.45 25.95
C LYS A 117 3.81 10.62 25.01
N ASP A 118 5.09 10.93 24.78
CA ASP A 118 5.53 12.03 23.91
C ASP A 118 5.75 11.57 22.44
N LYS A 119 5.49 10.29 22.15
CA LYS A 119 5.61 9.73 20.79
C LYS A 119 4.24 9.49 20.16
N HIS A 120 4.25 9.46 18.85
CA HIS A 120 3.09 9.10 18.04
C HIS A 120 3.30 7.71 17.44
N ILE A 121 2.22 7.08 17.01
CA ILE A 121 2.29 5.78 16.34
C ILE A 121 2.32 6.02 14.84
N ASN A 122 3.34 5.49 14.16
CA ASN A 122 3.42 5.54 12.71
C ASN A 122 2.85 4.25 12.12
N LEU A 123 1.91 4.43 11.21
CA LEU A 123 1.31 3.38 10.41
C LEU A 123 1.86 3.46 8.99
N THR A 124 2.37 2.35 8.48
CA THR A 124 2.84 2.24 7.10
C THR A 124 1.99 1.22 6.36
N PHE A 125 1.32 1.66 5.33
CA PHE A 125 0.52 0.81 4.45
C PHE A 125 1.38 0.25 3.31
N ASP A 126 1.06 -0.94 2.82
CA ASP A 126 1.77 -1.53 1.68
C ASP A 126 1.59 -0.71 0.40
N TYR A 127 0.44 -0.04 0.27
CA TYR A 127 0.08 0.81 -0.87
C TYR A 127 -0.32 2.22 -0.42
N PRO A 128 -0.14 3.25 -1.27
CA PRO A 128 -0.72 4.57 -1.02
C PRO A 128 -2.25 4.48 -0.98
N LEU A 129 -2.85 5.10 0.01
CA LEU A 129 -4.31 5.15 0.12
C LEU A 129 -4.86 6.27 -0.76
N THR A 130 -5.81 5.96 -1.64
CA THR A 130 -6.53 6.95 -2.47
C THR A 130 -7.62 7.65 -1.67
N ARG A 131 -8.25 6.90 -0.75
CA ARG A 131 -9.22 7.41 0.21
C ARG A 131 -8.89 6.90 1.59
N PHE A 132 -8.91 7.78 2.54
CA PHE A 132 -8.74 7.45 3.95
C PHE A 132 -9.95 7.98 4.71
N ASP A 133 -10.84 7.06 5.13
CA ASP A 133 -11.98 7.41 5.97
C ASP A 133 -11.69 7.00 7.41
N SER A 134 -11.41 7.99 8.24
CA SER A 134 -11.14 7.79 9.66
C SER A 134 -12.41 7.56 10.49
N ALA A 135 -13.62 7.73 9.93
CA ALA A 135 -14.87 7.65 10.70
C ALA A 135 -15.10 6.25 11.30
N ASN A 136 -14.63 5.22 10.60
CA ASN A 136 -14.78 3.82 11.04
C ASN A 136 -13.62 3.29 11.88
N ILE A 137 -12.57 4.08 12.07
CA ILE A 137 -11.45 3.72 12.93
C ILE A 137 -11.79 4.09 14.35
N VAL A 138 -11.52 3.19 15.29
CA VAL A 138 -11.83 3.39 16.70
C VAL A 138 -10.57 3.20 17.52
N LEU A 139 -10.20 4.23 18.28
CA LEU A 139 -9.15 4.14 19.28
C LEU A 139 -9.78 4.06 20.68
N ARG A 140 -9.46 3.00 21.40
CA ARG A 140 -9.93 2.75 22.76
C ARG A 140 -8.77 2.79 23.73
N LYS A 141 -9.02 3.40 24.88
CA LYS A 141 -8.14 3.36 26.05
C LYS A 141 -8.73 2.41 27.08
N MET A 142 -7.91 1.52 27.61
CA MET A 142 -8.24 0.62 28.70
C MET A 142 -7.38 0.98 29.93
N LEU A 143 -8.04 1.39 31.01
CA LEU A 143 -7.39 1.77 32.26
C LEU A 143 -8.23 1.28 33.42
N ASN A 144 -7.63 0.55 34.35
CA ASN A 144 -8.29 0.03 35.58
C ASN A 144 -9.58 -0.78 35.34
N GLY A 145 -9.67 -1.47 34.19
CA GLY A 145 -10.85 -2.25 33.82
C GLY A 145 -11.91 -1.49 33.04
N ASP A 146 -11.79 -0.17 32.93
CA ASP A 146 -12.68 0.66 32.13
C ASP A 146 -12.15 0.82 30.69
N THR A 147 -13.06 0.79 29.73
CA THR A 147 -12.76 1.01 28.30
C THR A 147 -13.45 2.28 27.81
N THR A 148 -12.68 3.23 27.36
CA THR A 148 -13.20 4.51 26.83
C THR A 148 -12.70 4.78 25.41
N LYS A 149 -13.58 5.28 24.53
CA LYS A 149 -13.17 5.79 23.22
C LYS A 149 -12.50 7.14 23.41
N ILE A 150 -11.35 7.32 22.76
CA ILE A 150 -10.60 8.58 22.83
C ILE A 150 -10.49 9.23 21.44
N GLU A 151 -10.32 10.54 21.45
CA GLU A 151 -10.09 11.31 20.25
C GLU A 151 -8.66 11.10 19.74
N TYR A 152 -8.54 11.11 18.43
CA TYR A 152 -7.27 10.95 17.75
C TYR A 152 -7.27 11.74 16.43
N HIS A 153 -6.08 11.98 15.89
CA HIS A 153 -5.88 12.58 14.58
C HIS A 153 -4.92 11.73 13.76
N PHE A 154 -5.27 11.50 12.51
CA PHE A 154 -4.33 10.95 11.52
C PHE A 154 -3.73 12.09 10.70
N VAL A 155 -2.41 12.12 10.62
CA VAL A 155 -1.66 13.05 9.80
C VAL A 155 -0.91 12.25 8.76
N GLN A 156 -1.22 12.44 7.48
CA GLN A 156 -0.48 11.82 6.39
C GLN A 156 0.90 12.47 6.25
N ASP A 157 1.93 11.66 6.05
CA ASP A 157 3.26 12.14 5.74
C ASP A 157 3.25 12.82 4.36
N THR A 158 3.81 14.03 4.28
CA THR A 158 3.81 14.84 3.06
C THR A 158 4.71 14.26 1.96
N LEU A 159 5.72 13.50 2.34
CA LEU A 159 6.68 12.89 1.41
C LEU A 159 6.31 11.45 1.06
N ASN A 160 5.70 10.72 2.00
CA ASN A 160 5.35 9.32 1.80
C ASN A 160 3.86 9.07 2.03
N ARG A 161 3.07 9.05 0.96
CA ARG A 161 1.63 8.83 1.00
C ARG A 161 1.19 7.49 1.63
N ARG A 162 2.11 6.57 1.87
CA ARG A 162 1.85 5.31 2.58
C ARG A 162 1.94 5.43 4.10
N LYS A 163 2.53 6.53 4.61
CA LYS A 163 2.75 6.73 6.03
C LYS A 163 1.72 7.67 6.63
N TYR A 164 1.21 7.26 7.77
CA TYR A 164 0.29 8.05 8.59
C TYR A 164 0.77 8.03 10.03
N GLU A 165 0.71 9.19 10.66
CA GLU A 165 1.00 9.36 12.06
C GLU A 165 -0.31 9.45 12.83
N LEU A 166 -0.51 8.53 13.78
CA LEU A 166 -1.64 8.55 14.71
C LEU A 166 -1.24 9.33 15.95
N ARG A 167 -1.89 10.46 16.15
CA ARG A 167 -1.72 11.35 17.30
C ARG A 167 -2.90 11.25 18.23
N ALA A 168 -2.64 11.01 19.50
CA ALA A 168 -3.64 11.02 20.55
C ALA A 168 -3.01 11.47 21.88
N ASN A 169 -3.84 11.75 22.87
CA ASN A 169 -3.37 12.02 24.22
C ASN A 169 -3.14 10.68 24.93
N TRP A 170 -1.87 10.28 25.00
CA TRP A 170 -1.46 9.06 25.65
C TRP A 170 -1.31 9.25 27.17
N GLU A 171 -1.90 8.36 27.95
CA GLU A 171 -1.77 8.34 29.41
C GLU A 171 -0.84 7.22 29.87
N ALA A 172 -0.08 7.48 30.90
CA ALA A 172 0.80 6.46 31.48
C ALA A 172 -0.01 5.29 32.06
N LEU A 173 0.54 4.07 31.96
CA LEU A 173 -0.06 2.83 32.48
C LEU A 173 -1.41 2.44 31.86
N ALA A 174 -1.84 3.09 30.80
CA ALA A 174 -3.04 2.71 30.05
C ALA A 174 -2.68 1.79 28.86
N ASN A 175 -3.58 0.86 28.57
CA ASN A 175 -3.51 0.06 27.34
C ASN A 175 -4.38 0.69 26.26
N TYR A 176 -3.97 0.54 25.02
CA TYR A 176 -4.70 1.09 23.87
C TYR A 176 -5.00 0.02 22.85
N GLU A 177 -6.17 0.09 22.28
CA GLU A 177 -6.62 -0.77 21.18
C GLU A 177 -7.02 0.10 20.00
N LEU A 178 -6.37 -0.12 18.86
CA LEU A 178 -6.71 0.54 17.58
C LEU A 178 -7.43 -0.49 16.70
N LEU A 179 -8.67 -0.19 16.36
CA LEU A 179 -9.49 -1.00 15.45
C LEU A 179 -9.56 -0.29 14.10
N ILE A 180 -9.02 -0.93 13.07
CA ILE A 180 -9.09 -0.50 11.66
C ILE A 180 -9.94 -1.55 10.94
N PRO A 181 -11.11 -1.19 10.41
CA PRO A 181 -12.06 -2.12 9.78
C PRO A 181 -11.54 -2.67 8.44
#